data_2adf2f79b58945ed1955da0f8430951d
#
_entry.id   2adf2f79b58945ed1955da0f8430951d
#
_cell.length_a   1.000
_cell.length_b   1.000
_cell.length_c   1.000
_cell.angle_alpha   90.00
_cell.angle_beta   90.00
_cell.angle_gamma   90.00
#
_symmetry.space_group_name_H-M   'P 1'
#
loop_
_entity.id
_entity.type
_entity.pdbx_description
1 polymer ?
#
loop_
_entity_poly.entity_id
_entity_poly.type
_entity_poly.pdbx_seq_one_letter_code
_entity_poly.pdbx_strand_id
1 'polypeptide(L)'
;MKRAMSTVKNIAAAAMTLAVVFGFAGFKPVTANAAQAAMPATASVEEENSYFEEDAYQRSFLTLINNERAQAGLAPVALGDSNHNAAAMERAEELAVSYSYVRPNGQRDFTVLAENGINDVSIGENYMAGCSTPDAAMDQWMATDFTRERILNADATTVSVGHYEGGVYNNYWVLIFSYPENSHTEDYRQEVLDLVNAQRAKYGLTALEMGNDDLTAAAQTRAEEIAVVNSHVRPDGSKCFTVLKDYGVTDTPTGENAAWGSVSPEEVVNAWMNSEGHRANILNPEARKMSVGYYYNSNSTWGHQWIQIFTK
;
A
#
# COMPACT_ATOMS: atom_id res chain seq x y z
N MET A 1 62.81 10.50 -3.47
CA MET A 1 62.78 11.95 -3.79
C MET A 1 61.41 12.31 -4.34
N LYS A 2 60.82 13.36 -3.79
CA LYS A 2 59.61 14.10 -4.20
C LYS A 2 58.24 13.42 -4.08
N ARG A 3 57.56 13.79 -2.99
CA ARG A 3 56.11 13.77 -2.75
C ARG A 3 55.41 14.67 -3.75
N ALA A 4 54.20 14.24 -4.19
CA ALA A 4 53.20 15.13 -4.72
C ALA A 4 51.90 14.97 -3.89
N MET A 5 51.57 15.99 -3.14
CA MET A 5 50.30 16.14 -2.43
C MET A 5 49.24 16.54 -3.45
N SER A 6 48.12 15.82 -3.47
CA SER A 6 46.92 16.20 -4.21
C SER A 6 45.91 16.81 -3.25
N THR A 7 45.56 18.02 -3.54
CA THR A 7 44.66 18.92 -2.78
C THR A 7 43.22 18.52 -2.97
N VAL A 8 42.50 18.19 -1.89
CA VAL A 8 41.06 18.00 -1.89
C VAL A 8 40.39 19.37 -1.88
N LYS A 9 39.64 19.68 -2.93
CA LYS A 9 38.79 20.86 -2.98
C LYS A 9 37.43 20.56 -2.36
N ASN A 10 37.16 21.17 -1.22
CA ASN A 10 35.83 21.25 -0.61
C ASN A 10 34.93 22.12 -1.45
N ILE A 11 33.84 21.55 -1.97
CA ILE A 11 32.71 22.30 -2.55
C ILE A 11 31.68 22.44 -1.43
N ALA A 12 31.55 23.64 -0.88
CA ALA A 12 30.51 24.02 0.03
C ALA A 12 29.22 24.27 -0.77
N ALA A 13 28.18 23.48 -0.53
CA ALA A 13 26.84 23.76 -1.02
C ALA A 13 26.19 24.80 -0.11
N ALA A 14 25.89 25.98 -0.66
CA ALA A 14 25.14 27.02 0.03
C ALA A 14 23.63 26.67 0.00
N ALA A 15 23.06 26.35 1.15
CA ALA A 15 21.62 26.28 1.33
C ALA A 15 21.06 27.70 1.45
N MET A 16 20.27 28.15 0.47
CA MET A 16 19.46 29.36 0.59
C MET A 16 18.19 29.04 1.40
N THR A 17 18.18 29.48 2.64
CA THR A 17 16.97 29.47 3.46
C THR A 17 16.18 30.75 3.17
N LEU A 18 15.02 30.60 2.51
CA LEU A 18 14.08 31.71 2.33
C LEU A 18 13.14 31.75 3.55
N ALA A 19 13.42 32.64 4.49
CA ALA A 19 12.54 32.89 5.62
C ALA A 19 11.42 33.85 5.20
N VAL A 20 10.18 33.34 5.12
CA VAL A 20 8.99 34.17 5.01
C VAL A 20 8.52 34.52 6.41
N VAL A 21 8.71 35.78 6.80
CA VAL A 21 8.23 36.32 8.07
C VAL A 21 6.78 36.75 7.91
N PHE A 22 5.84 36.01 8.48
CA PHE A 22 4.49 36.50 8.68
C PHE A 22 4.41 37.32 9.96
N GLY A 23 4.19 38.63 9.82
CA GLY A 23 3.97 39.55 10.93
C GLY A 23 2.60 39.30 11.58
N PHE A 24 2.60 38.90 12.84
CA PHE A 24 1.40 38.90 13.68
C PHE A 24 1.05 40.32 14.10
N ALA A 25 -0.01 40.87 13.55
CA ALA A 25 -0.65 42.09 14.08
C ALA A 25 -1.53 41.73 15.29
N GLY A 26 -1.30 42.41 16.41
CA GLY A 26 -1.90 42.10 17.71
C GLY A 26 -3.41 42.22 17.74
N PHE A 27 -4.07 41.24 18.30
CA PHE A 27 -5.48 41.25 18.66
C PHE A 27 -5.67 41.95 20.02
N LYS A 28 -6.47 43.00 20.05
CA LYS A 28 -7.02 43.58 21.29
C LYS A 28 -8.30 42.80 21.65
N PRO A 29 -8.57 42.50 22.93
CA PRO A 29 -9.82 41.82 23.29
C PRO A 29 -10.99 42.81 23.18
N VAL A 30 -12.02 42.42 22.41
CA VAL A 30 -13.32 43.14 22.37
C VAL A 30 -14.27 42.41 23.30
N THR A 31 -14.78 43.15 24.29
CA THR A 31 -15.80 42.69 25.23
C THR A 31 -17.12 42.42 24.51
N ALA A 32 -17.70 41.25 24.82
CA ALA A 32 -18.98 40.82 24.28
C ALA A 32 -20.12 41.76 24.67
N ASN A 33 -20.88 42.22 23.69
CA ASN A 33 -22.22 42.76 23.89
C ASN A 33 -23.18 41.90 23.04
N ALA A 34 -24.12 41.26 23.73
CA ALA A 34 -25.10 40.39 23.10
C ALA A 34 -26.08 41.23 22.26
N ALA A 35 -25.92 41.11 20.94
CA ALA A 35 -26.98 41.49 20.00
C ALA A 35 -27.12 40.32 19.03
N GLN A 36 -28.28 39.70 19.07
CA GLN A 36 -28.75 38.65 18.21
C GLN A 36 -28.81 39.17 16.78
N ALA A 37 -27.72 38.91 16.00
CA ALA A 37 -27.70 39.21 14.59
C ALA A 37 -28.11 37.94 13.85
N ALA A 38 -29.15 38.00 13.04
CA ALA A 38 -29.60 36.94 12.15
C ALA A 38 -28.44 36.52 11.23
N MET A 39 -28.19 35.21 11.16
CA MET A 39 -27.26 34.61 10.23
C MET A 39 -27.72 34.88 8.78
N PRO A 40 -26.84 35.26 7.87
CA PRO A 40 -27.20 35.36 6.47
C PRO A 40 -27.42 33.93 5.90
N ALA A 41 -28.59 33.72 5.30
CA ALA A 41 -29.08 32.47 4.73
C ALA A 41 -28.36 32.05 3.41
N THR A 42 -27.13 32.51 3.18
CA THR A 42 -26.38 32.22 1.94
C THR A 42 -25.22 31.23 2.10
N ALA A 43 -24.82 30.91 3.32
CA ALA A 43 -23.73 29.94 3.53
C ALA A 43 -24.18 28.45 3.44
N SER A 44 -25.48 28.17 3.58
CA SER A 44 -26.01 26.80 3.61
C SER A 44 -26.25 26.17 2.23
N VAL A 45 -26.34 26.96 1.16
CA VAL A 45 -26.68 26.43 -0.18
C VAL A 45 -25.45 25.97 -0.96
N GLU A 46 -24.29 26.57 -0.75
CA GLU A 46 -23.07 26.17 -1.40
C GLU A 46 -22.45 24.91 -0.74
N GLU A 47 -22.52 24.78 0.59
CA GLU A 47 -22.10 23.56 1.29
C GLU A 47 -23.03 22.37 1.01
N GLU A 48 -24.36 22.54 1.00
CA GLU A 48 -25.29 21.46 0.62
C GLU A 48 -25.11 21.04 -0.84
N ASN A 49 -24.82 21.95 -1.77
CA ASN A 49 -24.59 21.61 -3.17
C ASN A 49 -23.29 20.83 -3.37
N SER A 50 -22.23 21.14 -2.62
CA SER A 50 -20.96 20.42 -2.71
C SER A 50 -21.08 18.95 -2.24
N TYR A 51 -21.80 18.69 -1.15
CA TYR A 51 -22.08 17.33 -0.66
C TYR A 51 -22.90 16.50 -1.66
N PHE A 52 -23.88 17.10 -2.34
CA PHE A 52 -24.68 16.39 -3.35
C PHE A 52 -23.89 16.05 -4.61
N GLU A 53 -22.94 16.89 -5.02
CA GLU A 53 -22.08 16.63 -6.17
C GLU A 53 -21.01 15.57 -5.86
N GLU A 54 -20.40 15.63 -4.67
CA GLU A 54 -19.42 14.64 -4.19
C GLU A 54 -20.03 13.24 -4.13
N ASP A 55 -21.19 13.07 -3.53
CA ASP A 55 -21.96 11.82 -3.53
C ASP A 55 -22.30 11.33 -4.94
N ALA A 56 -22.50 12.23 -5.91
CA ALA A 56 -22.81 11.83 -7.28
C ALA A 56 -21.62 11.21 -8.01
N TYR A 57 -20.43 11.76 -7.87
CA TYR A 57 -19.21 11.19 -8.45
C TYR A 57 -18.86 9.83 -7.86
N GLN A 58 -18.97 9.70 -6.54
CA GLN A 58 -18.71 8.46 -5.82
C GLN A 58 -19.62 7.33 -6.30
N ARG A 59 -20.92 7.60 -6.41
CA ARG A 59 -21.91 6.62 -6.95
C ARG A 59 -21.68 6.29 -8.42
N SER A 60 -21.25 7.26 -9.22
CA SER A 60 -20.91 7.03 -10.62
C SER A 60 -19.74 6.06 -10.74
N PHE A 61 -18.61 6.33 -10.04
CA PHE A 61 -17.47 5.42 -10.03
C PHE A 61 -17.83 4.03 -9.51
N LEU A 62 -18.56 3.95 -8.39
CA LEU A 62 -18.99 2.65 -7.84
C LEU A 62 -19.77 1.84 -8.87
N THR A 63 -20.66 2.49 -9.64
CA THR A 63 -21.44 1.86 -10.68
C THR A 63 -20.54 1.37 -11.82
N LEU A 64 -19.63 2.22 -12.31
CA LEU A 64 -18.71 1.88 -13.39
C LEU A 64 -17.78 0.73 -12.99
N ILE A 65 -17.17 0.80 -11.82
CA ILE A 65 -16.29 -0.24 -11.27
C ILE A 65 -17.05 -1.58 -11.18
N ASN A 66 -18.23 -1.59 -10.56
CA ASN A 66 -18.99 -2.82 -10.37
C ASN A 66 -19.54 -3.40 -11.67
N ASN A 67 -19.74 -2.58 -12.71
CA ASN A 67 -20.07 -3.10 -14.05
C ASN A 67 -18.87 -3.84 -14.66
N GLU A 68 -17.65 -3.31 -14.57
CA GLU A 68 -16.43 -3.98 -15.06
C GLU A 68 -16.16 -5.28 -14.29
N ARG A 69 -16.30 -5.23 -12.96
CA ARG A 69 -16.13 -6.39 -12.09
C ARG A 69 -17.16 -7.49 -12.40
N ALA A 70 -18.42 -7.13 -12.62
CA ALA A 70 -19.47 -8.08 -13.01
C ALA A 70 -19.18 -8.75 -14.37
N GLN A 71 -18.65 -8.00 -15.35
CA GLN A 71 -18.23 -8.56 -16.64
C GLN A 71 -17.07 -9.56 -16.48
N ALA A 72 -16.19 -9.33 -15.49
CA ALA A 72 -15.10 -10.24 -15.14
C ALA A 72 -15.51 -11.39 -14.21
N GLY A 73 -16.78 -11.45 -13.78
CA GLY A 73 -17.29 -12.50 -12.88
C GLY A 73 -16.87 -12.32 -11.42
N LEU A 74 -16.48 -11.11 -11.02
CA LEU A 74 -16.02 -10.77 -9.68
C LEU A 74 -17.15 -10.23 -8.80
N ALA A 75 -17.00 -10.40 -7.49
CA ALA A 75 -17.88 -9.78 -6.50
C ALA A 75 -17.83 -8.24 -6.58
N PRO A 76 -18.94 -7.53 -6.34
CA PRO A 76 -18.93 -6.09 -6.29
C PRO A 76 -18.13 -5.57 -5.09
N VAL A 77 -17.49 -4.42 -5.25
CA VAL A 77 -16.95 -3.64 -4.12
C VAL A 77 -18.01 -2.72 -3.55
N ALA A 78 -17.87 -2.37 -2.27
CA ALA A 78 -18.66 -1.32 -1.61
C ALA A 78 -17.92 0.02 -1.64
N LEU A 79 -18.68 1.11 -1.58
CA LEU A 79 -18.09 2.42 -1.32
C LEU A 79 -17.59 2.47 0.12
N GLY A 80 -16.40 3.01 0.34
CA GLY A 80 -15.86 3.27 1.66
C GLY A 80 -16.72 4.27 2.46
N ASP A 81 -16.55 4.27 3.77
CA ASP A 81 -17.20 5.26 4.63
C ASP A 81 -16.60 6.68 4.48
N SER A 82 -17.04 7.61 5.32
CA SER A 82 -16.56 8.99 5.26
C SER A 82 -15.05 9.13 5.45
N ASN A 83 -14.43 8.27 6.28
CA ASN A 83 -12.98 8.32 6.49
C ASN A 83 -12.22 7.81 5.25
N HIS A 84 -12.72 6.76 4.62
CA HIS A 84 -12.17 6.24 3.37
C HIS A 84 -12.21 7.28 2.24
N ASN A 85 -13.34 7.96 2.10
CA ASN A 85 -13.47 8.98 1.07
C ASN A 85 -12.65 10.23 1.41
N ALA A 86 -12.54 10.62 2.70
CA ALA A 86 -11.64 11.68 3.13
C ALA A 86 -10.18 11.38 2.79
N ALA A 87 -9.73 10.16 2.99
CA ALA A 87 -8.39 9.73 2.59
C ALA A 87 -8.16 9.87 1.07
N ALA A 88 -9.12 9.46 0.25
CA ALA A 88 -9.04 9.59 -1.20
C ALA A 88 -9.10 11.07 -1.66
N MET A 89 -9.88 11.92 -0.98
CA MET A 89 -9.93 13.36 -1.22
C MET A 89 -8.58 14.03 -0.91
N GLU A 90 -7.99 13.73 0.26
CA GLU A 90 -6.65 14.20 0.63
C GLU A 90 -5.62 13.84 -0.45
N ARG A 91 -5.66 12.60 -0.96
CA ARG A 91 -4.78 12.19 -2.05
C ARG A 91 -5.02 12.96 -3.35
N ALA A 92 -6.27 13.27 -3.69
CA ALA A 92 -6.58 14.06 -4.89
C ALA A 92 -6.01 15.48 -4.79
N GLU A 93 -6.08 16.11 -3.60
CA GLU A 93 -5.46 17.41 -3.32
C GLU A 93 -3.92 17.34 -3.40
N GLU A 94 -3.31 16.31 -2.81
CA GLU A 94 -1.86 16.10 -2.85
C GLU A 94 -1.33 15.94 -4.28
N LEU A 95 -2.08 15.26 -5.16
CA LEU A 95 -1.71 15.07 -6.56
C LEU A 95 -1.70 16.38 -7.35
N ALA A 96 -2.49 17.38 -6.95
CA ALA A 96 -2.43 18.71 -7.53
C ALA A 96 -1.14 19.46 -7.16
N VAL A 97 -0.49 19.08 -6.06
CA VAL A 97 0.81 19.60 -5.61
C VAL A 97 1.96 18.76 -6.18
N SER A 98 1.84 17.42 -6.13
CA SER A 98 2.87 16.48 -6.58
C SER A 98 2.21 15.27 -7.24
N TYR A 99 2.24 15.20 -8.56
CA TYR A 99 1.63 14.10 -9.34
C TYR A 99 2.48 12.84 -9.27
N SER A 100 2.37 12.10 -8.15
CA SER A 100 3.24 10.97 -7.80
C SER A 100 2.57 10.01 -6.80
N TYR A 101 2.97 8.74 -6.80
CA TYR A 101 2.67 7.77 -5.72
C TYR A 101 3.43 8.07 -4.42
N VAL A 102 4.44 8.95 -4.45
CA VAL A 102 5.06 9.47 -3.24
C VAL A 102 4.35 10.76 -2.87
N ARG A 103 3.79 10.79 -1.67
CA ARG A 103 3.05 11.92 -1.10
C ARG A 103 3.97 13.12 -0.84
N PRO A 104 3.45 14.34 -0.75
CA PRO A 104 4.26 15.53 -0.43
C PRO A 104 5.05 15.42 0.90
N ASN A 105 4.57 14.62 1.85
CA ASN A 105 5.26 14.32 3.11
C ASN A 105 6.40 13.29 2.96
N GLY A 106 6.65 12.75 1.75
CA GLY A 106 7.69 11.77 1.45
C GLY A 106 7.28 10.31 1.70
N GLN A 107 6.08 10.05 2.18
CA GLN A 107 5.56 8.71 2.41
C GLN A 107 4.92 8.11 1.14
N ARG A 108 4.54 6.84 1.22
CA ARG A 108 3.82 6.16 0.14
C ARG A 108 2.33 6.51 0.17
N ASP A 109 1.68 6.39 -0.98
CA ASP A 109 0.27 6.65 -1.23
C ASP A 109 -0.66 5.98 -0.20
N PHE A 110 -0.47 4.69 0.09
CA PHE A 110 -1.33 3.92 0.99
C PHE A 110 -1.31 4.38 2.46
N THR A 111 -0.32 5.16 2.89
CA THR A 111 -0.24 5.66 4.28
C THR A 111 -1.38 6.60 4.63
N VAL A 112 -2.03 7.19 3.63
CA VAL A 112 -3.19 8.06 3.83
C VAL A 112 -4.36 7.35 4.52
N LEU A 113 -4.53 6.03 4.29
CA LEU A 113 -5.59 5.27 4.96
C LEU A 113 -5.37 5.26 6.48
N ALA A 114 -4.18 4.90 6.95
CA ALA A 114 -3.86 4.87 8.38
C ALA A 114 -3.93 6.26 9.04
N GLU A 115 -3.51 7.32 8.34
CA GLU A 115 -3.60 8.69 8.82
C GLU A 115 -5.06 9.13 9.00
N ASN A 116 -6.00 8.56 8.23
CA ASN A 116 -7.44 8.75 8.36
C ASN A 116 -8.12 7.71 9.27
N GLY A 117 -7.35 6.95 10.05
CA GLY A 117 -7.86 5.98 11.04
C GLY A 117 -8.40 4.67 10.44
N ILE A 118 -8.00 4.34 9.22
CA ILE A 118 -8.42 3.14 8.49
C ILE A 118 -7.32 2.10 8.59
N ASN A 119 -7.67 0.89 9.05
CA ASN A 119 -6.74 -0.24 9.19
C ASN A 119 -6.83 -1.22 8.01
N ASP A 120 -7.54 -0.87 6.95
CA ASP A 120 -7.64 -1.71 5.77
C ASP A 120 -6.29 -1.89 5.07
N VAL A 121 -6.12 -3.05 4.47
CA VAL A 121 -5.01 -3.33 3.58
C VAL A 121 -5.26 -2.65 2.24
N SER A 122 -4.35 -1.77 1.82
CA SER A 122 -4.42 -1.14 0.50
C SER A 122 -3.97 -2.12 -0.59
N ILE A 123 -4.81 -2.35 -1.58
CA ILE A 123 -4.46 -3.05 -2.84
C ILE A 123 -3.72 -2.09 -3.77
N GLY A 124 -4.02 -0.79 -3.69
CA GLY A 124 -3.36 0.25 -4.45
C GLY A 124 -4.27 1.39 -4.84
N GLU A 125 -3.62 2.42 -5.36
CA GLU A 125 -4.23 3.68 -5.78
C GLU A 125 -4.23 3.81 -7.30
N ASN A 126 -5.39 4.09 -7.89
CA ASN A 126 -5.48 4.59 -9.26
C ASN A 126 -5.73 6.09 -9.19
N TYR A 127 -4.91 6.87 -9.88
CA TYR A 127 -5.14 8.30 -10.01
C TYR A 127 -5.11 8.76 -11.47
N MET A 128 -5.85 9.83 -11.76
CA MET A 128 -5.94 10.44 -13.08
C MET A 128 -6.11 11.95 -12.94
N ALA A 129 -5.46 12.69 -13.83
CA ALA A 129 -5.63 14.13 -13.93
C ALA A 129 -6.12 14.56 -15.32
N GLY A 130 -6.92 15.62 -15.39
CA GLY A 130 -7.39 16.24 -16.63
C GLY A 130 -8.66 15.62 -17.24
N CYS A 131 -9.14 14.47 -16.78
CA CYS A 131 -10.44 13.94 -17.19
C CYS A 131 -11.56 14.75 -16.53
N SER A 132 -12.57 15.15 -17.32
CA SER A 132 -13.69 15.97 -16.83
C SER A 132 -14.85 15.15 -16.26
N THR A 133 -14.85 13.83 -16.45
CA THR A 133 -15.93 12.94 -15.99
C THR A 133 -15.37 11.62 -15.45
N PRO A 134 -16.12 10.95 -14.55
CA PRO A 134 -15.80 9.58 -14.09
C PRO A 134 -15.64 8.58 -15.25
N ASP A 135 -16.53 8.62 -16.26
CA ASP A 135 -16.47 7.71 -17.41
C ASP A 135 -15.14 7.85 -18.15
N ALA A 136 -14.70 9.09 -18.43
CA ALA A 136 -13.44 9.33 -19.13
C ALA A 136 -12.22 8.88 -18.33
N ALA A 137 -12.24 8.99 -17.00
CA ALA A 137 -11.18 8.48 -16.14
C ALA A 137 -11.19 6.94 -16.12
N MET A 138 -12.36 6.34 -16.02
CA MET A 138 -12.54 4.90 -16.01
C MET A 138 -12.07 4.24 -17.32
N ASP A 139 -12.40 4.83 -18.48
CA ASP A 139 -11.92 4.38 -19.79
C ASP A 139 -10.39 4.32 -19.86
N GLN A 140 -9.70 5.33 -19.30
CA GLN A 140 -8.24 5.37 -19.27
C GLN A 140 -7.66 4.31 -18.32
N TRP A 141 -8.26 4.12 -17.15
CA TRP A 141 -7.79 3.12 -16.20
C TRP A 141 -8.01 1.69 -16.72
N MET A 142 -9.12 1.42 -17.39
CA MET A 142 -9.38 0.11 -17.98
C MET A 142 -8.50 -0.18 -19.22
N ALA A 143 -8.00 0.85 -19.90
CA ALA A 143 -7.09 0.69 -21.02
C ALA A 143 -5.65 0.31 -20.62
N THR A 144 -5.28 0.46 -19.34
CA THR A 144 -3.93 0.21 -18.83
C THR A 144 -3.92 -1.01 -17.90
N ASP A 145 -3.07 -2.01 -18.18
CA ASP A 145 -3.02 -3.26 -17.39
C ASP A 145 -2.86 -2.99 -15.89
N PHE A 146 -1.91 -2.16 -15.53
CA PHE A 146 -1.58 -1.83 -14.14
C PHE A 146 -2.75 -1.25 -13.33
N THR A 147 -3.57 -0.38 -13.91
CA THR A 147 -4.72 0.22 -13.23
C THR A 147 -5.95 -0.66 -13.33
N ARG A 148 -6.09 -1.41 -14.43
CA ARG A 148 -7.17 -2.39 -14.60
C ARG A 148 -7.06 -3.54 -13.60
N GLU A 149 -5.85 -4.04 -13.35
CA GLU A 149 -5.61 -5.11 -12.36
C GLU A 149 -6.10 -4.74 -10.97
N ARG A 150 -5.97 -3.49 -10.54
CA ARG A 150 -6.50 -3.03 -9.25
C ARG A 150 -8.03 -3.00 -9.22
N ILE A 151 -8.67 -2.52 -10.31
CA ILE A 151 -10.13 -2.50 -10.43
C ILE A 151 -10.69 -3.92 -10.40
N LEU A 152 -10.00 -4.86 -11.02
CA LEU A 152 -10.39 -6.26 -11.16
C LEU A 152 -9.71 -7.18 -10.11
N ASN A 153 -9.10 -6.63 -9.07
CA ASN A 153 -8.54 -7.45 -8.01
C ASN A 153 -9.66 -8.17 -7.23
N ALA A 154 -9.55 -9.49 -7.10
CA ALA A 154 -10.59 -10.33 -6.49
C ALA A 154 -10.77 -10.04 -4.99
N ASP A 155 -9.69 -9.65 -4.29
CA ASP A 155 -9.68 -9.38 -2.86
C ASP A 155 -10.29 -8.02 -2.51
N ALA A 156 -10.42 -7.11 -3.49
CA ALA A 156 -11.00 -5.80 -3.25
C ALA A 156 -12.45 -5.93 -2.74
N THR A 157 -12.71 -5.39 -1.55
CA THR A 157 -14.05 -5.29 -0.95
C THR A 157 -14.54 -3.85 -0.87
N THR A 158 -13.61 -2.89 -0.84
CA THR A 158 -13.89 -1.48 -0.63
C THR A 158 -13.19 -0.63 -1.68
N VAL A 159 -13.87 0.42 -2.16
CA VAL A 159 -13.27 1.48 -2.96
C VAL A 159 -13.52 2.84 -2.29
N SER A 160 -12.46 3.61 -2.09
CA SER A 160 -12.51 5.01 -1.68
C SER A 160 -12.42 5.88 -2.92
N VAL A 161 -13.22 6.93 -3.00
CA VAL A 161 -13.27 7.80 -4.19
C VAL A 161 -13.00 9.24 -3.76
N GLY A 162 -12.00 9.86 -4.36
CA GLY A 162 -11.64 11.26 -4.15
C GLY A 162 -11.63 12.05 -5.46
N HIS A 163 -12.03 13.30 -5.36
CA HIS A 163 -11.98 14.25 -6.47
C HIS A 163 -11.52 15.63 -5.93
N TYR A 164 -10.59 16.23 -6.65
CA TYR A 164 -10.18 17.61 -6.40
C TYR A 164 -10.25 18.41 -7.69
N GLU A 165 -10.92 19.56 -7.64
CA GLU A 165 -11.00 20.53 -8.74
C GLU A 165 -10.05 21.69 -8.45
N GLY A 166 -9.05 21.87 -9.33
CA GLY A 166 -8.04 22.92 -9.18
C GLY A 166 -6.72 22.53 -9.81
N GLY A 167 -5.63 23.23 -9.43
CA GLY A 167 -4.28 22.92 -9.90
C GLY A 167 -4.10 23.04 -11.42
N VAL A 168 -3.04 22.44 -11.95
CA VAL A 168 -2.62 22.56 -13.37
C VAL A 168 -3.58 21.83 -14.31
N TYR A 169 -4.12 20.70 -13.90
CA TYR A 169 -4.98 19.84 -14.73
C TYR A 169 -6.46 19.99 -14.46
N ASN A 170 -6.85 20.87 -13.55
CA ASN A 170 -8.21 21.20 -13.15
C ASN A 170 -8.96 20.08 -12.39
N ASN A 171 -8.90 18.83 -12.86
CA ASN A 171 -9.54 17.67 -12.21
C ASN A 171 -8.50 16.63 -11.84
N TYR A 172 -8.57 16.13 -10.61
CA TYR A 172 -7.76 15.03 -10.10
C TYR A 172 -8.68 13.99 -9.47
N TRP A 173 -8.64 12.78 -10.00
CA TRP A 173 -9.45 11.65 -9.55
C TRP A 173 -8.58 10.61 -8.88
N VAL A 174 -9.05 10.08 -7.76
CA VAL A 174 -8.39 9.02 -7.01
C VAL A 174 -9.38 7.92 -6.68
N LEU A 175 -8.97 6.67 -6.92
CA LEU A 175 -9.60 5.47 -6.38
C LEU A 175 -8.56 4.73 -5.53
N ILE A 176 -8.90 4.40 -4.28
CA ILE A 176 -8.09 3.52 -3.43
C ILE A 176 -8.89 2.26 -3.20
N PHE A 177 -8.37 1.12 -3.64
CA PHE A 177 -8.97 -0.20 -3.39
C PHE A 177 -8.36 -0.80 -2.14
N SER A 178 -9.21 -1.39 -1.29
CA SER A 178 -8.81 -1.98 -0.02
C SER A 178 -9.69 -3.16 0.39
N TYR A 179 -9.23 -3.86 1.42
CA TYR A 179 -10.00 -4.88 2.15
C TYR A 179 -9.64 -4.83 3.64
N PRO A 180 -10.51 -5.33 4.56
CA PRO A 180 -10.23 -5.33 5.99
C PRO A 180 -8.97 -6.13 6.35
N GLU A 181 -8.14 -5.58 7.25
CA GLU A 181 -6.94 -6.25 7.75
C GLU A 181 -7.26 -7.68 8.26
N ASN A 182 -6.37 -8.61 7.97
CA ASN A 182 -6.44 -10.03 8.36
C ASN A 182 -7.59 -10.86 7.73
N SER A 183 -8.37 -10.32 6.80
CA SER A 183 -9.46 -11.07 6.16
C SER A 183 -8.99 -12.24 5.28
N HIS A 184 -7.75 -12.20 4.77
CA HIS A 184 -7.21 -13.16 3.78
C HIS A 184 -5.93 -13.91 4.22
N THR A 185 -5.42 -13.68 5.44
CA THR A 185 -4.09 -14.19 5.82
C THR A 185 -3.94 -15.71 5.71
N GLU A 186 -4.95 -16.48 6.09
CA GLU A 186 -4.92 -17.95 6.01
C GLU A 186 -5.03 -18.41 4.55
N ASP A 187 -5.90 -17.78 3.76
CA ASP A 187 -6.07 -18.07 2.34
C ASP A 187 -4.77 -17.78 1.58
N TYR A 188 -4.10 -16.68 1.88
CA TYR A 188 -2.81 -16.32 1.28
C TYR A 188 -1.71 -17.34 1.55
N ARG A 189 -1.64 -17.91 2.75
CA ARG A 189 -0.65 -18.95 3.07
C ARG A 189 -0.84 -20.20 2.20
N GLN A 190 -2.08 -20.65 2.09
CA GLN A 190 -2.41 -21.81 1.27
C GLN A 190 -2.18 -21.52 -0.22
N GLU A 191 -2.56 -20.36 -0.69
CA GLU A 191 -2.40 -19.97 -2.09
C GLU A 191 -0.92 -19.87 -2.49
N VAL A 192 -0.07 -19.27 -1.65
CA VAL A 192 1.39 -19.25 -1.88
C VAL A 192 1.95 -20.67 -1.94
N LEU A 193 1.50 -21.59 -1.07
CA LEU A 193 1.92 -22.99 -1.11
C LEU A 193 1.53 -23.65 -2.44
N ASP A 194 0.30 -23.44 -2.88
CA ASP A 194 -0.22 -24.03 -4.13
C ASP A 194 0.53 -23.48 -5.36
N LEU A 195 0.76 -22.18 -5.42
CA LEU A 195 1.56 -21.54 -6.47
C LEU A 195 3.00 -22.03 -6.49
N VAL A 196 3.63 -22.16 -5.34
CA VAL A 196 4.99 -22.72 -5.21
C VAL A 196 5.02 -24.16 -5.68
N ASN A 197 4.05 -24.98 -5.27
CA ASN A 197 3.97 -26.37 -5.69
C ASN A 197 3.70 -26.51 -7.18
N ALA A 198 2.93 -25.62 -7.78
CA ALA A 198 2.75 -25.55 -9.23
C ALA A 198 4.09 -25.24 -9.95
N GLN A 199 4.93 -24.35 -9.39
CA GLN A 199 6.26 -24.11 -9.93
C GLN A 199 7.15 -25.35 -9.78
N ARG A 200 7.21 -25.97 -8.59
CA ARG A 200 8.02 -27.17 -8.34
C ARG A 200 7.66 -28.33 -9.27
N ALA A 201 6.37 -28.51 -9.54
CA ALA A 201 5.89 -29.54 -10.47
C ALA A 201 6.44 -29.35 -11.89
N LYS A 202 6.60 -28.12 -12.38
CA LYS A 202 7.22 -27.82 -13.70
C LYS A 202 8.67 -28.31 -13.79
N TYR A 203 9.35 -28.44 -12.65
CA TYR A 203 10.73 -28.92 -12.54
C TYR A 203 10.83 -30.38 -12.06
N GLY A 204 9.71 -31.09 -11.96
CA GLY A 204 9.69 -32.49 -11.54
C GLY A 204 10.04 -32.73 -10.08
N LEU A 205 9.87 -31.71 -9.23
CA LEU A 205 10.18 -31.77 -7.80
C LEU A 205 8.95 -32.19 -7.00
N THR A 206 9.18 -32.85 -5.87
CA THR A 206 8.14 -33.21 -4.90
C THR A 206 7.47 -31.94 -4.35
N ALA A 207 6.16 -31.96 -4.22
CA ALA A 207 5.40 -30.89 -3.57
C ALA A 207 5.84 -30.72 -2.11
N LEU A 208 5.83 -29.48 -1.65
CA LEU A 208 6.04 -29.14 -0.24
C LEU A 208 4.73 -29.28 0.53
N GLU A 209 4.83 -29.63 1.80
CA GLU A 209 3.75 -29.59 2.76
C GLU A 209 3.76 -28.25 3.51
N MET A 210 2.59 -27.78 3.95
CA MET A 210 2.53 -26.66 4.89
C MET A 210 3.20 -27.09 6.20
N GLY A 211 4.02 -26.21 6.78
CA GLY A 211 4.58 -26.41 8.12
C GLY A 211 3.47 -26.43 9.20
N ASN A 212 3.82 -26.94 10.38
CA ASN A 212 2.94 -26.89 11.53
C ASN A 212 2.76 -25.45 12.05
N ASP A 213 1.91 -25.29 13.06
CA ASP A 213 1.59 -23.99 13.66
C ASP A 213 2.84 -23.27 14.20
N ASP A 214 3.82 -24.02 14.77
CA ASP A 214 5.07 -23.44 15.29
C ASP A 214 5.94 -22.85 14.16
N LEU A 215 6.06 -23.56 13.03
CA LEU A 215 6.82 -23.06 11.88
C LEU A 215 6.07 -21.87 11.24
N THR A 216 4.74 -21.90 11.22
CA THR A 216 3.91 -20.81 10.71
C THR A 216 4.03 -19.56 11.61
N ALA A 217 4.01 -19.73 12.93
CA ALA A 217 4.22 -18.63 13.89
C ALA A 217 5.62 -18.03 13.75
N ALA A 218 6.65 -18.87 13.53
CA ALA A 218 8.01 -18.40 13.27
C ALA A 218 8.08 -17.57 11.97
N ALA A 219 7.43 -18.01 10.88
CA ALA A 219 7.37 -17.27 9.63
C ALA A 219 6.61 -15.94 9.79
N GLN A 220 5.50 -15.94 10.56
CA GLN A 220 4.74 -14.73 10.88
C GLN A 220 5.59 -13.70 11.63
N THR A 221 6.29 -14.12 12.68
CA THR A 221 7.22 -13.24 13.41
C THR A 221 8.28 -12.64 12.48
N ARG A 222 8.81 -13.44 11.55
CA ARG A 222 9.77 -12.90 10.57
C ARG A 222 9.15 -11.88 9.62
N ALA A 223 7.89 -12.04 9.22
CA ALA A 223 7.20 -11.05 8.40
C ALA A 223 7.05 -9.71 9.15
N GLU A 224 6.74 -9.74 10.44
CA GLU A 224 6.69 -8.56 11.31
C GLU A 224 8.08 -7.93 11.49
N GLU A 225 9.12 -8.74 11.68
CA GLU A 225 10.50 -8.25 11.85
C GLU A 225 11.04 -7.55 10.60
N ILE A 226 10.74 -8.06 9.39
CA ILE A 226 11.19 -7.41 8.15
C ILE A 226 10.44 -6.12 7.83
N ALA A 227 9.32 -5.84 8.47
CA ALA A 227 8.68 -4.53 8.42
C ALA A 227 9.52 -3.46 9.15
N VAL A 228 10.34 -3.87 10.12
CA VAL A 228 11.22 -2.98 10.89
C VAL A 228 12.64 -2.95 10.30
N VAL A 229 13.16 -4.12 9.88
CA VAL A 229 14.52 -4.24 9.34
C VAL A 229 14.48 -5.05 8.04
N ASN A 230 14.60 -4.38 6.90
CA ASN A 230 14.59 -5.00 5.57
C ASN A 230 15.81 -5.91 5.36
N SER A 231 15.86 -7.05 6.05
CA SER A 231 17.05 -7.90 6.09
C SER A 231 16.73 -9.35 6.49
N HIS A 232 17.58 -10.28 6.08
CA HIS A 232 17.67 -11.62 6.65
C HIS A 232 18.33 -11.67 8.05
N VAL A 233 18.70 -10.51 8.60
CA VAL A 233 19.14 -10.35 9.99
C VAL A 233 17.95 -9.86 10.79
N ARG A 234 17.71 -10.46 11.96
CA ARG A 234 16.64 -10.07 12.87
C ARG A 234 16.94 -8.71 13.55
N PRO A 235 15.94 -8.03 14.09
CA PRO A 235 16.14 -6.75 14.80
C PRO A 235 17.15 -6.81 15.94
N ASP A 236 17.34 -7.96 16.58
CA ASP A 236 18.32 -8.20 17.64
C ASP A 236 19.75 -8.47 17.14
N GLY A 237 19.95 -8.48 15.80
CA GLY A 237 21.23 -8.75 15.16
C GLY A 237 21.51 -10.26 14.93
N SER A 238 20.63 -11.16 15.32
CA SER A 238 20.78 -12.57 15.09
C SER A 238 20.38 -12.98 13.66
N LYS A 239 20.73 -14.19 13.23
CA LYS A 239 20.38 -14.72 11.90
C LYS A 239 18.89 -15.10 11.86
N CYS A 240 18.24 -14.96 10.70
CA CYS A 240 16.82 -15.25 10.49
C CYS A 240 16.35 -16.59 11.10
N PHE A 241 17.10 -17.66 10.90
CA PHE A 241 16.69 -18.99 11.38
C PHE A 241 16.77 -19.18 12.91
N THR A 242 17.25 -18.19 13.66
CA THR A 242 17.15 -18.25 15.14
C THR A 242 15.71 -18.18 15.62
N VAL A 243 14.82 -17.60 14.83
CA VAL A 243 13.38 -17.56 15.11
C VAL A 243 12.77 -18.95 15.31
N LEU A 244 13.28 -19.96 14.60
CA LEU A 244 12.80 -21.34 14.73
C LEU A 244 12.96 -21.89 16.16
N LYS A 245 14.03 -21.49 16.85
CA LYS A 245 14.27 -21.89 18.25
C LYS A 245 13.28 -21.24 19.22
N ASP A 246 12.85 -20.02 18.92
CA ASP A 246 11.91 -19.28 19.76
C ASP A 246 10.53 -19.99 19.82
N TYR A 247 10.20 -20.72 18.76
CA TYR A 247 8.98 -21.53 18.62
C TYR A 247 9.18 -23.02 18.78
N GLY A 248 10.36 -23.46 19.21
CA GLY A 248 10.66 -24.89 19.43
C GLY A 248 10.69 -25.74 18.16
N VAL A 249 10.82 -25.12 16.98
CA VAL A 249 10.93 -25.85 15.70
C VAL A 249 12.30 -26.53 15.63
N THR A 250 12.28 -27.84 15.44
CA THR A 250 13.48 -28.68 15.38
C THR A 250 13.87 -29.06 13.94
N ASP A 251 13.01 -28.79 12.98
CA ASP A 251 13.28 -29.05 11.57
C ASP A 251 14.51 -28.24 11.10
N THR A 252 15.28 -28.82 10.20
CA THR A 252 16.47 -28.14 9.66
C THR A 252 16.06 -27.13 8.60
N PRO A 253 16.38 -25.82 8.76
CA PRO A 253 16.06 -24.83 7.74
C PRO A 253 16.90 -25.04 6.48
N THR A 254 16.28 -24.86 5.31
CA THR A 254 16.94 -24.97 4.00
C THR A 254 16.95 -23.68 3.21
N GLY A 255 16.14 -22.67 3.59
CA GLY A 255 16.11 -21.36 2.96
C GLY A 255 15.06 -20.42 3.58
N GLU A 256 15.26 -19.12 3.38
CA GLU A 256 14.29 -18.07 3.66
C GLU A 256 14.17 -17.19 2.41
N ASN A 257 12.94 -16.90 1.99
CA ASN A 257 12.64 -15.86 1.02
C ASN A 257 11.93 -14.73 1.74
N ALA A 258 12.33 -13.50 1.45
CA ALA A 258 11.69 -12.28 1.95
C ALA A 258 11.29 -11.41 0.76
N ALA A 259 10.12 -10.76 0.85
CA ALA A 259 9.68 -9.79 -0.14
C ALA A 259 8.89 -8.67 0.52
N TRP A 260 8.84 -7.53 -0.17
CA TRP A 260 8.18 -6.32 0.26
C TRP A 260 7.36 -5.72 -0.90
N GLY A 261 6.16 -5.23 -0.61
CA GLY A 261 5.35 -4.44 -1.53
C GLY A 261 4.51 -5.23 -2.52
N SER A 262 4.65 -6.56 -2.62
CA SER A 262 3.73 -7.38 -3.40
C SER A 262 2.37 -7.43 -2.70
N VAL A 263 1.30 -7.17 -3.44
CA VAL A 263 -0.04 -7.04 -2.87
C VAL A 263 -0.84 -8.33 -2.93
N SER A 264 -0.35 -9.36 -3.61
CA SER A 264 -1.01 -10.66 -3.73
C SER A 264 -0.03 -11.83 -3.70
N PRO A 265 -0.52 -13.07 -3.41
CA PRO A 265 0.22 -14.31 -3.53
C PRO A 265 0.88 -14.53 -4.89
N GLU A 266 0.19 -14.25 -5.98
CA GLU A 266 0.71 -14.40 -7.34
C GLU A 266 1.89 -13.44 -7.59
N GLU A 267 1.74 -12.17 -7.20
CA GLU A 267 2.80 -11.18 -7.38
C GLU A 267 4.05 -11.58 -6.62
N VAL A 268 3.92 -11.98 -5.36
CA VAL A 268 5.07 -12.34 -4.54
C VAL A 268 5.76 -13.61 -5.03
N VAL A 269 5.01 -14.64 -5.42
CA VAL A 269 5.60 -15.88 -5.98
C VAL A 269 6.27 -15.59 -7.31
N ASN A 270 5.67 -14.77 -8.18
CA ASN A 270 6.30 -14.34 -9.43
C ASN A 270 7.58 -13.53 -9.18
N ALA A 271 7.60 -12.62 -8.21
CA ALA A 271 8.79 -11.87 -7.83
C ALA A 271 9.91 -12.81 -7.35
N TRP A 272 9.60 -13.77 -6.49
CA TRP A 272 10.57 -14.76 -6.03
C TRP A 272 11.09 -15.65 -7.17
N MET A 273 10.22 -16.11 -8.06
CA MET A 273 10.63 -16.94 -9.21
C MET A 273 11.50 -16.18 -10.22
N ASN A 274 11.39 -14.87 -10.31
CA ASN A 274 12.23 -14.02 -11.16
C ASN A 274 13.60 -13.68 -10.52
N SER A 275 13.78 -13.93 -9.23
CA SER A 275 15.06 -13.77 -8.51
C SER A 275 15.81 -15.10 -8.40
N GLU A 276 17.06 -15.16 -8.84
CA GLU A 276 17.85 -16.38 -8.87
C GLU A 276 17.97 -17.03 -7.48
N GLY A 277 18.30 -16.24 -6.44
CA GLY A 277 18.45 -16.73 -5.08
C GLY A 277 17.14 -17.24 -4.48
N HIS A 278 16.06 -16.50 -4.63
CA HIS A 278 14.74 -16.90 -4.13
C HIS A 278 14.20 -18.13 -4.86
N ARG A 279 14.35 -18.16 -6.19
CA ARG A 279 13.98 -19.32 -7.02
C ARG A 279 14.76 -20.59 -6.60
N ALA A 280 16.04 -20.46 -6.26
CA ALA A 280 16.83 -21.58 -5.78
C ALA A 280 16.28 -22.18 -4.48
N ASN A 281 15.77 -21.36 -3.56
CA ASN A 281 15.10 -21.83 -2.34
C ASN A 281 13.79 -22.57 -2.67
N ILE A 282 12.94 -22.01 -3.55
CA ILE A 282 11.68 -22.63 -3.99
C ILE A 282 11.94 -23.98 -4.66
N LEU A 283 12.98 -24.07 -5.50
CA LEU A 283 13.32 -25.28 -6.26
C LEU A 283 14.32 -26.18 -5.54
N ASN A 284 14.60 -25.96 -4.26
CA ASN A 284 15.49 -26.83 -3.50
C ASN A 284 14.91 -28.26 -3.38
N PRO A 285 15.60 -29.31 -3.89
CA PRO A 285 15.07 -30.67 -3.85
C PRO A 285 15.10 -31.29 -2.44
N GLU A 286 15.84 -30.69 -1.50
CA GLU A 286 15.86 -31.14 -0.10
C GLU A 286 14.73 -30.61 0.75
N ALA A 287 14.11 -29.51 0.37
CA ALA A 287 12.99 -28.94 1.11
C ALA A 287 11.79 -29.92 1.10
N ARG A 288 11.12 -30.02 2.24
CA ARG A 288 9.93 -30.86 2.46
C ARG A 288 8.73 -30.06 2.90
N LYS A 289 8.95 -29.04 3.71
CA LYS A 289 7.90 -28.16 4.24
C LYS A 289 8.24 -26.71 3.95
N MET A 290 7.22 -25.90 3.88
CA MET A 290 7.36 -24.44 3.94
C MET A 290 6.26 -23.85 4.80
N SER A 291 6.52 -22.71 5.40
CA SER A 291 5.49 -21.85 5.99
C SER A 291 5.62 -20.43 5.47
N VAL A 292 4.50 -19.74 5.45
CA VAL A 292 4.38 -18.38 4.95
C VAL A 292 4.00 -17.46 6.11
N GLY A 293 4.74 -16.37 6.28
CA GLY A 293 4.36 -15.23 7.08
C GLY A 293 3.93 -14.09 6.17
N TYR A 294 2.82 -13.48 6.48
CA TYR A 294 2.34 -12.26 5.83
C TYR A 294 1.99 -11.22 6.88
N TYR A 295 2.48 -10.01 6.70
CA TYR A 295 2.17 -8.90 7.58
C TYR A 295 1.97 -7.63 6.76
N TYR A 296 0.83 -6.96 6.98
CA TYR A 296 0.60 -5.63 6.46
C TYR A 296 0.90 -4.58 7.55
N ASN A 297 1.65 -3.55 7.18
CA ASN A 297 1.92 -2.42 8.05
C ASN A 297 1.88 -1.13 7.23
N SER A 298 0.79 -0.40 7.35
CA SER A 298 0.56 0.88 6.67
C SER A 298 1.62 1.95 6.98
N ASN A 299 2.33 1.82 8.12
CA ASN A 299 3.42 2.72 8.50
C ASN A 299 4.79 2.26 7.98
N SER A 300 4.89 1.10 7.35
CA SER A 300 6.13 0.64 6.74
C SER A 300 6.30 1.24 5.34
N THR A 301 7.56 1.33 4.88
CA THR A 301 7.87 1.86 3.53
C THR A 301 7.16 1.09 2.40
N TRP A 302 6.82 -0.18 2.61
CA TRP A 302 6.37 -1.08 1.56
C TRP A 302 4.94 -1.61 1.76
N GLY A 303 4.29 -1.36 2.91
CA GLY A 303 2.96 -1.86 3.24
C GLY A 303 2.92 -3.36 3.51
N HIS A 304 3.22 -4.17 2.53
CA HIS A 304 3.15 -5.64 2.54
C HIS A 304 4.51 -6.28 2.79
N GLN A 305 4.58 -7.23 3.70
CA GLN A 305 5.76 -8.02 4.03
C GLN A 305 5.45 -9.51 3.90
N TRP A 306 6.31 -10.23 3.19
CA TRP A 306 6.16 -11.66 2.92
C TRP A 306 7.42 -12.43 3.29
N ILE A 307 7.23 -13.53 3.98
CA ILE A 307 8.30 -14.48 4.31
C ILE A 307 7.87 -15.88 3.89
N GLN A 308 8.82 -16.62 3.32
CA GLN A 308 8.78 -18.08 3.25
C GLN A 308 9.95 -18.64 4.04
N ILE A 309 9.70 -19.60 4.92
CA ILE A 309 10.72 -20.43 5.57
C ILE A 309 10.57 -21.87 5.05
N PHE A 310 11.66 -22.42 4.55
CA PHE A 310 11.73 -23.79 4.04
C PHE A 310 12.51 -24.67 5.02
N THR A 311 12.02 -25.91 5.24
CA THR A 311 12.64 -26.89 6.14
C THR A 311 12.66 -28.29 5.52
N LYS A 312 13.52 -29.19 6.12
CA LYS A 312 13.62 -30.62 5.82
C LYS A 312 13.65 -31.46 7.07
#